data_fc190fba170f9c4e79d99d27d777b5a0
#
_entry.id   fc190fba170f9c4e79d99d27d777b5a0
#
_cell.length_a   1.000
_cell.length_b   1.000
_cell.length_c   1.000
_cell.angle_alpha   90.00
_cell.angle_beta   90.00
_cell.angle_gamma   90.00
#
_symmetry.space_group_name_H-M   'P 1'
#
loop_
_entity.id
_entity.type
_entity.pdbx_description
1 polymer ?
#
loop_
_entity_poly.entity_id
_entity_poly.type
_entity_poly.pdbx_seq_one_letter_code
_entity_poly.pdbx_strand_id
1 'polypeptide(L)'
;MYSFIYFRKNAKIEENFKRKEKYMEIKIISDVKSQECDILMVNMFEGQRTSNEIANEYAIDEDKFEGKFNTTYLLQTYGKMPARKVLVVGLGKEKDLDNNKIREAMAKAVKKAIQMKAKTIAVDFSDIKFDYADMVSEGAMIGDYAFDKYRTEKKHHIETLYTNLDKAKIEKGQKRAEAMEFTRNLANEPAEYATPTKLAEVAKSLGLETKIYDRKDCEKMGMGAFLAVARGSHKEPKFIHMKYAPKNPAKRIAIIGKGLCFDSGGMDLKPASSMLTMRDDMSGAACILGVMSKLKEFSPNIEVHGIIAACENMIGPNAYKPGDILRAKNGKTIEIDNTDAEGRVTLADALCYACELNVDEVIDIATLTGACMVALGTHASGIMGNNKDLVNRLIQVGAKSGERYWEMPMYPEYFDSLKSEIADMKNSGARWGGTSAAGLFLQNFVTDNVKWAHLDVAGTAFLDKPQKEFIAGATGVGVRTLLNYIIEA
;
A
#
# COMPACT_ATOMS: atom_id res chain seq x y z
N MET A 1 38.53 11.92 -12.02
CA MET A 1 38.61 10.68 -11.21
C MET A 1 37.35 10.40 -10.39
N TYR A 2 36.66 11.41 -9.84
CA TYR A 2 35.41 11.24 -9.08
C TYR A 2 34.21 10.77 -9.92
N SER A 3 34.11 11.16 -11.18
CA SER A 3 33.01 10.77 -12.09
C SER A 3 33.03 9.26 -12.45
N PHE A 4 34.21 8.62 -12.57
CA PHE A 4 34.33 7.20 -12.91
C PHE A 4 33.98 6.25 -11.76
N ILE A 5 34.12 6.70 -10.51
CA ILE A 5 33.76 5.92 -9.31
C ILE A 5 32.25 5.92 -9.11
N TYR A 6 31.60 7.03 -9.45
CA TYR A 6 30.12 7.16 -9.35
C TYR A 6 29.40 6.26 -10.37
N PHE A 7 29.91 6.19 -11.60
CA PHE A 7 29.34 5.32 -12.65
C PHE A 7 29.52 3.81 -12.38
N ARG A 8 30.65 3.37 -11.82
CA ARG A 8 30.86 1.96 -11.44
C ARG A 8 30.02 1.53 -10.23
N LYS A 9 29.71 2.44 -9.29
CA LYS A 9 28.80 2.15 -8.18
C LYS A 9 27.35 2.00 -8.66
N ASN A 10 26.92 2.82 -9.60
CA ASN A 10 25.57 2.73 -10.15
C ASN A 10 25.36 1.46 -10.99
N ALA A 11 26.36 1.01 -11.77
CA ALA A 11 26.26 -0.26 -12.52
C ALA A 11 26.12 -1.49 -11.58
N LYS A 12 26.81 -1.50 -10.42
CA LYS A 12 26.61 -2.56 -9.41
C LYS A 12 25.26 -2.48 -8.69
N ILE A 13 24.69 -1.29 -8.58
CA ILE A 13 23.34 -1.09 -8.03
C ILE A 13 22.29 -1.57 -9.04
N GLU A 14 22.50 -1.32 -10.35
CA GLU A 14 21.61 -1.83 -11.42
C GLU A 14 21.70 -3.35 -11.60
N GLU A 15 22.86 -3.97 -11.40
CA GLU A 15 23.00 -5.44 -11.39
C GLU A 15 22.25 -6.10 -10.23
N ASN A 16 22.15 -5.44 -9.08
CA ASN A 16 21.35 -5.93 -7.95
C ASN A 16 19.81 -5.85 -8.20
N PHE A 17 19.36 -5.01 -9.15
CA PHE A 17 17.96 -4.99 -9.59
C PHE A 17 17.58 -6.15 -10.52
N LYS A 18 18.54 -6.76 -11.20
CA LYS A 18 18.34 -7.95 -12.04
C LYS A 18 18.40 -9.26 -11.27
N ARG A 19 18.82 -9.25 -9.99
CA ARG A 19 18.57 -10.40 -9.12
C ARG A 19 17.08 -10.46 -8.89
N LYS A 20 16.42 -11.49 -9.46
CA LYS A 20 15.09 -11.92 -9.00
C LYS A 20 15.18 -12.01 -7.48
N GLU A 21 14.46 -11.12 -6.77
CA GLU A 21 14.27 -11.31 -5.35
C GLU A 21 13.76 -12.74 -5.19
N LYS A 22 14.47 -13.54 -4.39
CA LYS A 22 14.15 -14.95 -4.22
C LYS A 22 13.02 -14.98 -3.20
N TYR A 23 11.80 -14.87 -3.69
CA TYR A 23 10.62 -15.04 -2.85
C TYR A 23 10.61 -16.40 -2.20
N MET A 24 10.03 -16.50 -1.00
CA MET A 24 9.74 -17.75 -0.33
C MET A 24 9.02 -18.70 -1.30
N GLU A 25 9.56 -19.88 -1.53
CA GLU A 25 8.90 -20.92 -2.33
C GLU A 25 7.81 -21.57 -1.51
N ILE A 26 6.56 -21.61 -2.00
CA ILE A 26 5.47 -22.32 -1.33
C ILE A 26 5.20 -23.64 -2.05
N LYS A 27 5.36 -24.76 -1.33
CA LYS A 27 5.17 -26.12 -1.86
C LYS A 27 3.93 -26.76 -1.28
N ILE A 28 3.05 -27.20 -2.17
CA ILE A 28 1.87 -27.97 -1.79
C ILE A 28 2.25 -29.43 -1.70
N ILE A 29 2.02 -30.04 -0.56
CA ILE A 29 2.31 -31.44 -0.26
C ILE A 29 1.09 -32.13 0.37
N SER A 30 1.03 -33.44 0.33
CA SER A 30 -0.14 -34.20 0.85
C SER A 30 -0.14 -34.31 2.38
N ASP A 31 1.03 -34.42 3.00
CA ASP A 31 1.17 -34.60 4.43
C ASP A 31 2.29 -33.71 4.98
N VAL A 32 1.90 -32.66 5.69
CA VAL A 32 2.84 -31.70 6.29
C VAL A 32 3.53 -32.24 7.54
N LYS A 33 2.93 -33.23 8.22
CA LYS A 33 3.45 -33.79 9.47
C LYS A 33 4.66 -34.71 9.21
N SER A 34 4.68 -35.37 8.05
CA SER A 34 5.80 -36.22 7.62
C SER A 34 6.91 -35.46 6.90
N GLN A 35 6.74 -34.13 6.68
CA GLN A 35 7.72 -33.31 5.96
C GLN A 35 8.91 -32.97 6.85
N GLU A 36 10.11 -33.30 6.38
CA GLU A 36 11.34 -32.82 7.01
C GLU A 36 11.46 -31.30 6.84
N CYS A 37 11.53 -30.57 7.95
CA CYS A 37 11.66 -29.11 7.97
C CYS A 37 12.27 -28.62 9.29
N ASP A 38 12.67 -27.34 9.33
CA ASP A 38 13.22 -26.76 10.54
C ASP A 38 12.13 -26.52 11.60
N ILE A 39 10.93 -26.07 11.15
CA ILE A 39 9.82 -25.75 12.07
C ILE A 39 8.48 -26.18 11.44
N LEU A 40 7.73 -27.00 12.17
CA LEU A 40 6.30 -27.22 11.93
C LEU A 40 5.50 -26.22 12.75
N MET A 41 4.64 -25.42 12.11
CA MET A 41 3.72 -24.49 12.76
C MET A 41 2.35 -25.14 12.90
N VAL A 42 1.83 -25.16 14.13
CA VAL A 42 0.49 -25.69 14.45
C VAL A 42 -0.29 -24.64 15.22
N ASN A 43 -1.61 -24.62 15.10
CA ASN A 43 -2.45 -23.65 15.81
C ASN A 43 -2.93 -24.18 17.16
N MET A 44 -3.29 -23.24 18.05
CA MET A 44 -3.99 -23.50 19.31
C MET A 44 -4.95 -22.35 19.59
N PHE A 45 -6.20 -22.69 19.97
CA PHE A 45 -7.17 -21.72 20.46
C PHE A 45 -7.02 -21.45 21.94
N GLU A 46 -7.38 -20.25 22.38
CA GLU A 46 -7.35 -19.84 23.79
C GLU A 46 -8.31 -20.69 24.63
N GLY A 47 -7.77 -21.30 25.72
CA GLY A 47 -8.52 -22.14 26.63
C GLY A 47 -8.93 -23.52 26.08
N GLN A 48 -8.42 -23.90 24.91
CA GLN A 48 -8.62 -25.24 24.34
C GLN A 48 -7.30 -26.01 24.31
N ARG A 49 -7.38 -27.33 24.52
CA ARG A 49 -6.26 -28.21 24.17
C ARG A 49 -6.16 -28.23 22.64
N THR A 50 -4.95 -28.15 22.12
CA THR A 50 -4.78 -28.34 20.69
C THR A 50 -5.26 -29.74 20.30
N SER A 51 -6.08 -29.85 19.28
CA SER A 51 -6.49 -31.13 18.69
C SER A 51 -5.35 -31.79 17.91
N ASN A 52 -4.25 -31.05 17.70
CA ASN A 52 -3.08 -31.58 17.04
C ASN A 52 -2.39 -32.59 17.96
N GLU A 53 -2.46 -33.88 17.59
CA GLU A 53 -1.85 -35.01 18.32
C GLU A 53 -0.39 -34.73 18.70
N ILE A 54 0.34 -34.01 17.85
CA ILE A 54 1.74 -33.64 18.05
C ILE A 54 1.91 -32.75 19.27
N ALA A 55 1.09 -31.71 19.39
CA ALA A 55 1.21 -30.78 20.51
C ALA A 55 0.67 -31.40 21.81
N ASN A 56 -0.25 -32.37 21.74
CA ASN A 56 -0.70 -33.17 22.88
C ASN A 56 0.38 -34.17 23.34
N GLU A 57 1.08 -34.81 22.40
CA GLU A 57 2.14 -35.79 22.72
C GLU A 57 3.35 -35.13 23.42
N TYR A 58 3.65 -33.87 23.09
CA TYR A 58 4.78 -33.10 23.67
C TYR A 58 4.42 -32.30 24.92
N ALA A 59 3.22 -32.51 25.50
CA ALA A 59 2.75 -31.90 26.74
C ALA A 59 3.05 -30.39 26.79
N ILE A 60 2.22 -29.59 26.12
CA ILE A 60 2.26 -28.14 26.27
C ILE A 60 1.95 -27.85 27.75
N ASP A 61 2.87 -27.16 28.43
CA ASP A 61 2.65 -26.68 29.76
C ASP A 61 1.54 -25.62 29.73
N GLU A 62 0.30 -26.01 30.02
CA GLU A 62 -0.90 -25.18 29.94
C GLU A 62 -0.79 -23.95 30.86
N ASP A 63 0.00 -24.03 31.92
CA ASP A 63 0.28 -22.90 32.83
C ASP A 63 1.18 -21.86 32.15
N LYS A 64 1.92 -22.23 31.09
CA LYS A 64 2.86 -21.35 30.37
C LYS A 64 2.34 -20.87 29.03
N PHE A 65 1.37 -21.56 28.44
CA PHE A 65 0.84 -21.21 27.13
C PHE A 65 -0.66 -21.45 27.00
N GLU A 66 -1.44 -20.39 27.02
CA GLU A 66 -2.90 -20.41 26.99
C GLU A 66 -3.50 -20.32 25.56
N GLY A 67 -2.69 -20.22 24.51
CA GLY A 67 -3.18 -20.03 23.13
C GLY A 67 -3.72 -18.62 22.81
N LYS A 68 -3.41 -17.62 23.65
CA LYS A 68 -3.82 -16.23 23.41
C LYS A 68 -3.37 -15.73 22.05
N PHE A 69 -4.18 -14.86 21.45
CA PHE A 69 -3.91 -14.32 20.10
C PHE A 69 -2.51 -13.71 19.99
N ASN A 70 -1.83 -14.02 18.88
CA ASN A 70 -0.46 -13.56 18.58
C ASN A 70 0.62 -13.99 19.60
N THR A 71 0.39 -15.05 20.37
CA THR A 71 1.43 -15.69 21.18
C THR A 71 2.00 -16.91 20.46
N THR A 72 3.21 -17.30 20.85
CA THR A 72 3.86 -18.50 20.27
C THR A 72 4.57 -19.29 21.35
N TYR A 73 4.52 -20.63 21.26
CA TYR A 73 5.24 -21.56 22.15
C TYR A 73 6.09 -22.51 21.33
N LEU A 74 7.35 -22.68 21.72
CA LEU A 74 8.31 -23.48 20.98
C LEU A 74 8.57 -24.83 21.70
N LEU A 75 8.43 -25.90 20.94
CA LEU A 75 8.75 -27.26 21.37
C LEU A 75 9.94 -27.80 20.58
N GLN A 76 10.84 -28.53 21.28
CA GLN A 76 11.93 -29.30 20.67
C GLN A 76 11.44 -30.71 20.42
N THR A 77 11.67 -31.26 19.24
CA THR A 77 11.20 -32.60 18.88
C THR A 77 12.19 -33.72 19.25
N TYR A 78 13.44 -33.34 19.42
CA TYR A 78 14.52 -34.31 19.78
C TYR A 78 14.60 -35.53 18.82
N GLY A 79 14.25 -35.30 17.54
CA GLY A 79 14.25 -36.35 16.51
C GLY A 79 13.09 -37.36 16.55
N LYS A 80 12.08 -37.10 17.37
CA LYS A 80 10.89 -37.98 17.47
C LYS A 80 9.92 -37.76 16.28
N MET A 81 10.13 -36.73 15.49
CA MET A 81 9.39 -36.43 14.28
C MET A 81 10.28 -35.74 13.19
N PRO A 82 9.87 -35.68 11.91
CA PRO A 82 10.66 -35.10 10.83
C PRO A 82 10.98 -33.62 11.02
N ALA A 83 10.06 -32.83 11.58
CA ALA A 83 10.32 -31.43 11.90
C ALA A 83 11.26 -31.33 13.11
N ARG A 84 12.27 -30.46 13.03
CA ARG A 84 13.24 -30.28 14.14
C ARG A 84 12.62 -29.61 15.37
N LYS A 85 11.63 -28.76 15.14
CA LYS A 85 10.90 -27.99 16.16
C LYS A 85 9.44 -27.87 15.79
N VAL A 86 8.59 -27.71 16.80
CA VAL A 86 7.18 -27.33 16.62
C VAL A 86 6.97 -25.94 17.21
N LEU A 87 6.39 -25.04 16.44
CA LEU A 87 5.97 -23.72 16.88
C LEU A 87 4.45 -23.70 16.99
N VAL A 88 3.95 -23.68 18.22
CA VAL A 88 2.52 -23.55 18.48
C VAL A 88 2.14 -22.07 18.39
N VAL A 89 1.13 -21.77 17.59
CA VAL A 89 0.67 -20.41 17.28
C VAL A 89 -0.68 -20.20 17.95
N GLY A 90 -0.75 -19.27 18.90
CA GLY A 90 -1.99 -18.89 19.56
C GLY A 90 -2.88 -18.05 18.65
N LEU A 91 -4.09 -18.53 18.40
CA LEU A 91 -5.09 -17.85 17.56
C LEU A 91 -6.15 -17.07 18.35
N GLY A 92 -6.05 -17.10 19.73
CA GLY A 92 -7.07 -16.50 20.59
C GLY A 92 -8.36 -17.31 20.61
N LYS A 93 -9.48 -16.67 20.97
CA LYS A 93 -10.78 -17.35 21.06
C LYS A 93 -11.30 -17.72 19.68
N GLU A 94 -11.74 -18.97 19.49
CA GLU A 94 -12.22 -19.50 18.20
C GLU A 94 -13.36 -18.66 17.61
N LYS A 95 -14.30 -18.22 18.46
CA LYS A 95 -15.43 -17.37 18.03
C LYS A 95 -15.06 -16.00 17.48
N ASP A 96 -13.86 -15.51 17.80
CA ASP A 96 -13.36 -14.19 17.40
C ASP A 96 -12.36 -14.30 16.24
N LEU A 97 -12.11 -15.53 15.73
CA LEU A 97 -11.17 -15.76 14.65
C LEU A 97 -11.77 -15.32 13.31
N ASP A 98 -10.99 -14.57 12.54
CA ASP A 98 -11.29 -14.17 11.17
C ASP A 98 -10.03 -14.29 10.28
N ASN A 99 -10.19 -14.08 9.00
CA ASN A 99 -9.12 -14.14 8.02
C ASN A 99 -7.97 -13.16 8.33
N ASN A 100 -8.27 -11.98 8.84
CA ASN A 100 -7.25 -10.98 9.16
C ASN A 100 -6.38 -11.45 10.34
N LYS A 101 -6.99 -12.08 11.34
CA LYS A 101 -6.26 -12.65 12.49
C LYS A 101 -5.34 -13.80 12.07
N ILE A 102 -5.78 -14.65 11.13
CA ILE A 102 -4.93 -15.74 10.61
C ILE A 102 -3.70 -15.15 9.91
N ARG A 103 -3.89 -14.15 9.05
CA ARG A 103 -2.79 -13.48 8.37
C ARG A 103 -1.80 -12.86 9.36
N GLU A 104 -2.31 -12.15 10.37
CA GLU A 104 -1.48 -11.50 11.39
C GLU A 104 -0.71 -12.54 12.23
N ALA A 105 -1.38 -13.63 12.67
CA ALA A 105 -0.76 -14.70 13.43
C ALA A 105 0.32 -15.43 12.61
N MET A 106 0.04 -15.70 11.33
CA MET A 106 1.02 -16.31 10.43
C MET A 106 2.24 -15.43 10.22
N ALA A 107 2.06 -14.12 9.98
CA ALA A 107 3.17 -13.18 9.88
C ALA A 107 4.02 -13.13 11.16
N LYS A 108 3.39 -13.20 12.33
CA LYS A 108 4.07 -13.27 13.62
C LYS A 108 4.88 -14.56 13.76
N ALA A 109 4.30 -15.70 13.38
CA ALA A 109 4.95 -17.01 13.45
C ALA A 109 6.18 -17.08 12.54
N VAL A 110 6.07 -16.55 11.30
CA VAL A 110 7.21 -16.46 10.37
C VAL A 110 8.32 -15.56 10.91
N LYS A 111 8.00 -14.38 11.46
CA LYS A 111 9.00 -13.53 12.13
C LYS A 111 9.73 -14.27 13.25
N LYS A 112 9.01 -15.12 14.01
CA LYS A 112 9.60 -15.95 15.05
C LYS A 112 10.53 -17.01 14.46
N ALA A 113 10.14 -17.67 13.37
CA ALA A 113 10.96 -18.64 12.65
C ALA A 113 12.26 -18.00 12.11
N ILE A 114 12.18 -16.81 11.56
CA ILE A 114 13.34 -16.02 11.10
C ILE A 114 14.30 -15.72 12.23
N GLN A 115 13.81 -15.32 13.42
CA GLN A 115 14.65 -15.11 14.61
C GLN A 115 15.39 -16.39 15.03
N MET A 116 14.80 -17.54 14.76
CA MET A 116 15.38 -18.86 15.05
C MET A 116 16.27 -19.39 13.92
N LYS A 117 16.52 -18.60 12.87
CA LYS A 117 17.32 -18.96 11.70
C LYS A 117 16.80 -20.19 10.94
N ALA A 118 15.47 -20.44 10.99
CA ALA A 118 14.83 -21.46 10.19
C ALA A 118 14.90 -21.10 8.70
N LYS A 119 15.16 -22.08 7.84
CA LYS A 119 15.13 -21.97 6.38
C LYS A 119 13.85 -22.54 5.80
N THR A 120 13.35 -23.60 6.43
CA THR A 120 12.17 -24.33 5.99
C THR A 120 11.11 -24.37 7.07
N ILE A 121 9.88 -24.10 6.70
CA ILE A 121 8.72 -24.17 7.60
C ILE A 121 7.61 -25.01 6.97
N ALA A 122 6.83 -25.69 7.80
CA ALA A 122 5.61 -26.35 7.39
C ALA A 122 4.44 -25.80 8.22
N VAL A 123 3.24 -25.75 7.66
CA VAL A 123 2.04 -25.19 8.33
C VAL A 123 0.92 -26.22 8.33
N ASP A 124 0.48 -26.58 9.53
CA ASP A 124 -0.69 -27.43 9.80
C ASP A 124 -1.66 -26.67 10.72
N PHE A 125 -2.63 -25.99 10.12
CA PHE A 125 -3.72 -25.29 10.81
C PHE A 125 -5.05 -26.03 10.60
N SER A 126 -5.01 -27.36 10.66
CA SER A 126 -6.12 -28.26 10.34
C SER A 126 -7.38 -28.04 11.20
N ASP A 127 -7.26 -27.41 12.37
CA ASP A 127 -8.39 -27.14 13.28
C ASP A 127 -9.30 -25.98 12.82
N ILE A 128 -8.86 -25.18 11.85
CA ILE A 128 -9.63 -24.06 11.34
C ILE A 128 -10.69 -24.58 10.35
N LYS A 129 -11.98 -24.29 10.61
CA LYS A 129 -13.13 -24.83 9.89
C LYS A 129 -13.61 -23.99 8.70
N PHE A 130 -13.05 -22.82 8.48
CA PHE A 130 -13.39 -21.97 7.35
C PHE A 130 -12.19 -21.79 6.40
N ASP A 131 -12.43 -21.17 5.26
CA ASP A 131 -11.41 -20.96 4.24
C ASP A 131 -10.43 -19.86 4.62
N TYR A 132 -9.16 -20.20 4.71
CA TYR A 132 -8.07 -19.33 5.15
C TYR A 132 -6.76 -19.49 4.38
N ALA A 133 -6.75 -20.34 3.37
CA ALA A 133 -5.50 -20.73 2.70
C ALA A 133 -4.73 -19.53 2.11
N ASP A 134 -5.45 -18.57 1.53
CA ASP A 134 -4.84 -17.34 0.99
C ASP A 134 -4.26 -16.44 2.10
N MET A 135 -4.80 -16.49 3.31
CA MET A 135 -4.26 -15.74 4.46
C MET A 135 -2.94 -16.32 4.98
N VAL A 136 -2.76 -17.64 4.87
CA VAL A 136 -1.51 -18.30 5.26
C VAL A 136 -0.36 -17.85 4.35
N SER A 137 -0.54 -17.91 3.03
CA SER A 137 0.49 -17.49 2.08
C SER A 137 0.77 -15.99 2.17
N GLU A 138 -0.28 -15.17 2.21
CA GLU A 138 -0.16 -13.72 2.34
C GLU A 138 0.55 -13.33 3.65
N GLY A 139 0.13 -13.89 4.77
CA GLY A 139 0.73 -13.64 6.09
C GLY A 139 2.19 -14.10 6.16
N ALA A 140 2.51 -15.25 5.57
CA ALA A 140 3.87 -15.76 5.54
C ALA A 140 4.82 -14.81 4.79
N MET A 141 4.46 -14.37 3.60
CA MET A 141 5.29 -13.45 2.80
C MET A 141 5.43 -12.09 3.49
N ILE A 142 4.36 -11.53 4.04
CA ILE A 142 4.43 -10.27 4.79
C ILE A 142 5.32 -10.39 6.03
N GLY A 143 5.27 -11.54 6.71
CA GLY A 143 6.12 -11.82 7.87
C GLY A 143 7.61 -11.94 7.52
N ASP A 144 7.92 -12.44 6.32
CA ASP A 144 9.27 -12.58 5.80
C ASP A 144 9.85 -11.27 5.24
N TYR A 145 8.99 -10.32 4.87
CA TYR A 145 9.40 -9.08 4.23
C TYR A 145 10.45 -8.28 5.01
N ALA A 146 11.47 -7.81 4.31
CA ALA A 146 12.45 -6.87 4.80
C ALA A 146 12.88 -5.90 3.68
N PHE A 147 12.97 -4.61 4.01
CA PHE A 147 13.63 -3.64 3.12
C PHE A 147 15.07 -3.47 3.56
N ASP A 148 15.94 -4.31 3.02
CA ASP A 148 17.36 -4.33 3.38
C ASP A 148 18.29 -4.07 2.18
N LYS A 149 17.72 -3.57 1.07
CA LYS A 149 18.44 -3.30 -0.19
C LYS A 149 19.76 -2.55 0.01
N TYR A 150 19.77 -1.57 0.89
CA TYR A 150 20.93 -0.69 1.15
C TYR A 150 21.82 -1.17 2.31
N ARG A 151 21.46 -2.30 2.97
CA ARG A 151 22.28 -2.85 4.05
C ARG A 151 23.39 -3.74 3.53
N THR A 152 24.55 -3.69 4.16
CA THR A 152 25.67 -4.61 3.90
C THR A 152 25.34 -6.01 4.37
N GLU A 153 24.71 -6.13 5.56
CA GLU A 153 24.23 -7.39 6.09
C GLU A 153 22.76 -7.56 5.74
N LYS A 154 22.44 -8.67 5.08
CA LYS A 154 21.07 -9.02 4.70
C LYS A 154 20.37 -9.75 5.84
N LYS A 155 19.07 -9.55 5.94
CA LYS A 155 18.24 -10.30 6.87
C LYS A 155 18.15 -11.77 6.44
N HIS A 156 17.93 -12.63 7.41
CA HIS A 156 17.61 -14.02 7.17
C HIS A 156 16.17 -14.13 6.65
N HIS A 157 15.94 -14.99 5.66
CA HIS A 157 14.65 -15.25 5.04
C HIS A 157 14.30 -16.73 5.11
N ILE A 158 13.00 -17.03 5.08
CA ILE A 158 12.51 -18.39 4.88
C ILE A 158 12.67 -18.77 3.39
N GLU A 159 13.30 -19.90 3.12
CA GLU A 159 13.51 -20.38 1.77
C GLU A 159 12.28 -21.13 1.24
N THR A 160 11.66 -21.98 2.08
CA THR A 160 10.51 -22.81 1.67
C THR A 160 9.45 -22.92 2.77
N LEU A 161 8.20 -22.75 2.36
CA LEU A 161 7.00 -23.07 3.16
C LEU A 161 6.30 -24.28 2.56
N TYR A 162 6.05 -25.31 3.36
CA TYR A 162 5.27 -26.50 3.00
C TYR A 162 3.85 -26.40 3.58
N THR A 163 2.84 -26.75 2.79
CA THR A 163 1.45 -26.77 3.24
C THR A 163 0.62 -27.77 2.43
N ASN A 164 -0.48 -28.25 2.98
CA ASN A 164 -1.46 -29.11 2.31
C ASN A 164 -2.74 -28.36 1.91
N LEU A 165 -2.72 -27.02 2.01
CA LEU A 165 -3.87 -26.18 1.69
C LEU A 165 -4.11 -26.05 0.19
N ASP A 166 -5.31 -25.58 -0.18
CA ASP A 166 -5.72 -25.41 -1.58
C ASP A 166 -4.76 -24.53 -2.37
N LYS A 167 -4.24 -25.09 -3.47
CA LYS A 167 -3.21 -24.44 -4.30
C LYS A 167 -3.68 -23.12 -4.90
N ALA A 168 -4.90 -23.06 -5.44
CA ALA A 168 -5.40 -21.86 -6.13
C ALA A 168 -5.56 -20.69 -5.13
N LYS A 169 -5.96 -20.99 -3.90
CA LYS A 169 -6.07 -19.99 -2.83
C LYS A 169 -4.72 -19.54 -2.32
N ILE A 170 -3.77 -20.44 -2.14
CA ILE A 170 -2.36 -20.11 -1.82
C ILE A 170 -1.80 -19.16 -2.89
N GLU A 171 -1.97 -19.46 -4.17
CA GLU A 171 -1.51 -18.59 -5.26
C GLU A 171 -2.21 -17.23 -5.25
N LYS A 172 -3.51 -17.17 -4.88
CA LYS A 172 -4.24 -15.91 -4.71
C LYS A 172 -3.63 -15.04 -3.62
N GLY A 173 -3.30 -15.62 -2.46
CA GLY A 173 -2.65 -14.92 -1.36
C GLY A 173 -1.23 -14.45 -1.72
N GLN A 174 -0.45 -15.29 -2.43
CA GLN A 174 0.87 -14.92 -2.94
C GLN A 174 0.81 -13.69 -3.86
N LYS A 175 -0.10 -13.67 -4.82
CA LYS A 175 -0.25 -12.53 -5.75
C LYS A 175 -0.56 -11.21 -5.01
N ARG A 176 -1.41 -11.26 -3.97
CA ARG A 176 -1.69 -10.08 -3.14
C ARG A 176 -0.46 -9.63 -2.35
N ALA A 177 0.25 -10.58 -1.73
CA ALA A 177 1.48 -10.29 -0.99
C ALA A 177 2.56 -9.68 -1.89
N GLU A 178 2.76 -10.22 -3.10
CA GLU A 178 3.69 -9.68 -4.09
C GLU A 178 3.35 -8.24 -4.50
N ALA A 179 2.05 -7.93 -4.71
CA ALA A 179 1.63 -6.55 -4.97
C ALA A 179 1.93 -5.61 -3.81
N MET A 180 1.73 -6.08 -2.57
CA MET A 180 2.06 -5.31 -1.37
C MET A 180 3.56 -5.12 -1.20
N GLU A 181 4.37 -6.15 -1.39
CA GLU A 181 5.84 -6.07 -1.32
C GLU A 181 6.38 -5.10 -2.37
N PHE A 182 5.87 -5.19 -3.60
CA PHE A 182 6.21 -4.26 -4.68
C PHE A 182 5.91 -2.81 -4.28
N THR A 183 4.73 -2.54 -3.74
CA THR A 183 4.33 -1.22 -3.23
C THR A 183 5.25 -0.75 -2.11
N ARG A 184 5.50 -1.61 -1.12
CA ARG A 184 6.37 -1.32 0.02
C ARG A 184 7.81 -1.04 -0.40
N ASN A 185 8.32 -1.80 -1.36
CA ASN A 185 9.66 -1.59 -1.89
C ASN A 185 9.79 -0.20 -2.53
N LEU A 186 8.80 0.23 -3.33
CA LEU A 186 8.82 1.57 -3.93
C LEU A 186 8.71 2.69 -2.89
N ALA A 187 7.76 2.58 -1.94
CA ALA A 187 7.54 3.62 -0.94
C ALA A 187 8.65 3.70 0.14
N ASN A 188 9.44 2.63 0.31
CA ASN A 188 10.62 2.64 1.17
C ASN A 188 11.89 3.17 0.48
N GLU A 189 11.88 3.29 -0.86
CA GLU A 189 13.05 3.81 -1.57
C GLU A 189 13.38 5.26 -1.17
N PRO A 190 14.66 5.63 -1.14
CA PRO A 190 15.03 7.04 -1.05
C PRO A 190 14.46 7.85 -2.23
N ALA A 191 14.04 9.09 -1.98
CA ALA A 191 13.48 9.96 -3.01
C ALA A 191 14.43 10.23 -4.19
N GLU A 192 15.74 10.18 -3.95
CA GLU A 192 16.73 10.27 -5.03
C GLU A 192 16.65 9.09 -6.01
N TYR A 193 16.12 7.96 -5.55
CA TYR A 193 15.92 6.77 -6.38
C TYR A 193 14.48 6.70 -6.95
N ALA A 194 13.46 6.88 -6.10
CA ALA A 194 12.04 6.84 -6.49
C ALA A 194 11.58 8.15 -7.15
N THR A 195 12.28 8.59 -8.18
CA THR A 195 12.00 9.84 -8.91
C THR A 195 10.77 9.69 -9.84
N PRO A 196 10.16 10.80 -10.33
CA PRO A 196 9.06 10.73 -11.31
C PRO A 196 9.42 9.91 -12.54
N THR A 197 10.64 10.05 -13.05
CA THR A 197 11.15 9.25 -14.18
C THR A 197 11.21 7.77 -13.83
N LYS A 198 11.66 7.44 -12.61
CA LYS A 198 11.70 6.04 -12.15
C LYS A 198 10.32 5.42 -12.03
N LEU A 199 9.34 6.14 -11.51
CA LEU A 199 7.94 5.66 -11.48
C LEU A 199 7.40 5.41 -12.88
N ALA A 200 7.72 6.27 -13.85
CA ALA A 200 7.34 6.07 -15.25
C ALA A 200 8.01 4.84 -15.88
N GLU A 201 9.29 4.57 -15.58
CA GLU A 201 10.00 3.35 -16.00
C GLU A 201 9.35 2.09 -15.40
N VAL A 202 9.04 2.13 -14.11
CA VAL A 202 8.35 1.04 -13.42
C VAL A 202 6.98 0.78 -14.06
N ALA A 203 6.18 1.82 -14.31
CA ALA A 203 4.89 1.68 -14.97
C ALA A 203 4.99 1.00 -16.35
N LYS A 204 5.98 1.40 -17.18
CA LYS A 204 6.25 0.75 -18.47
C LYS A 204 6.64 -0.72 -18.33
N SER A 205 7.39 -1.07 -17.28
CA SER A 205 7.86 -2.44 -17.06
C SER A 205 6.75 -3.44 -16.71
N LEU A 206 5.55 -2.96 -16.29
CA LEU A 206 4.38 -3.81 -16.01
C LEU A 206 3.77 -4.42 -17.28
N GLY A 207 4.19 -3.97 -18.45
CA GLY A 207 3.74 -4.50 -19.75
C GLY A 207 2.26 -4.22 -20.05
N LEU A 208 1.62 -3.27 -19.37
CA LEU A 208 0.29 -2.75 -19.68
C LEU A 208 0.39 -1.67 -20.76
N GLU A 209 -0.73 -1.36 -21.41
CA GLU A 209 -0.81 -0.15 -22.22
C GLU A 209 -0.50 1.05 -21.34
N THR A 210 0.62 1.75 -21.64
CA THR A 210 1.13 2.81 -20.74
C THR A 210 1.50 4.03 -21.56
N LYS A 211 0.88 5.18 -21.23
CA LYS A 211 1.20 6.50 -21.78
C LYS A 211 1.91 7.31 -20.70
N ILE A 212 3.03 7.90 -21.07
CA ILE A 212 3.78 8.80 -20.21
C ILE A 212 3.79 10.17 -20.86
N TYR A 213 3.28 11.14 -20.17
CA TYR A 213 3.24 12.52 -20.61
C TYR A 213 4.31 13.33 -19.87
N ASP A 214 5.12 14.07 -20.62
CA ASP A 214 6.11 14.99 -20.07
C ASP A 214 5.50 16.38 -19.79
N ARG A 215 6.32 17.32 -19.32
CA ARG A 215 5.90 18.70 -19.04
C ARG A 215 5.16 19.35 -20.22
N LYS A 216 5.71 19.23 -21.43
CA LYS A 216 5.12 19.85 -22.64
C LYS A 216 3.76 19.25 -22.99
N ASP A 217 3.61 17.96 -22.79
CA ASP A 217 2.33 17.28 -23.00
C ASP A 217 1.30 17.72 -21.96
N CYS A 218 1.71 17.83 -20.68
CA CYS A 218 0.86 18.33 -19.61
C CYS A 218 0.46 19.79 -19.82
N GLU A 219 1.36 20.64 -20.35
CA GLU A 219 1.05 22.02 -20.73
C GLU A 219 -0.05 22.07 -21.81
N LYS A 220 0.08 21.25 -22.88
CA LYS A 220 -0.95 21.14 -23.93
C LYS A 220 -2.29 20.63 -23.39
N MET A 221 -2.28 19.78 -22.38
CA MET A 221 -3.48 19.27 -21.71
C MET A 221 -4.09 20.25 -20.70
N GLY A 222 -3.46 21.40 -20.47
CA GLY A 222 -3.94 22.41 -19.52
C GLY A 222 -3.78 22.01 -18.03
N MET A 223 -2.82 21.16 -17.70
CA MET A 223 -2.56 20.67 -16.33
C MET A 223 -1.72 21.68 -15.53
N GLY A 224 -2.26 22.90 -15.37
CA GLY A 224 -1.52 24.01 -14.75
C GLY A 224 -1.32 23.84 -13.24
N ALA A 225 -2.22 23.17 -12.55
CA ALA A 225 -2.13 22.89 -11.14
C ALA A 225 -0.99 21.88 -10.83
N PHE A 226 -0.96 20.75 -11.53
CA PHE A 226 0.12 19.76 -11.41
C PHE A 226 1.50 20.34 -11.74
N LEU A 227 1.58 21.07 -12.87
CA LEU A 227 2.84 21.64 -13.32
C LEU A 227 3.38 22.73 -12.40
N ALA A 228 2.51 23.47 -11.70
CA ALA A 228 2.93 24.48 -10.75
C ALA A 228 3.68 23.90 -9.56
N VAL A 229 3.18 22.79 -8.97
CA VAL A 229 3.87 22.08 -7.89
C VAL A 229 5.26 21.63 -8.33
N ALA A 230 5.38 21.12 -9.57
CA ALA A 230 6.63 20.61 -10.11
C ALA A 230 7.70 21.68 -10.42
N ARG A 231 7.36 22.99 -10.36
CA ARG A 231 8.28 24.07 -10.78
C ARG A 231 9.54 24.19 -9.94
N GLY A 232 9.47 23.85 -8.65
CA GLY A 232 10.58 24.00 -7.72
C GLY A 232 11.68 22.95 -7.93
N SER A 233 11.36 21.79 -8.49
CA SER A 233 12.30 20.69 -8.72
C SER A 233 12.96 20.79 -10.08
N HIS A 234 14.24 20.36 -10.16
CA HIS A 234 14.94 20.14 -11.41
C HIS A 234 14.55 18.79 -12.07
N LYS A 235 13.90 17.89 -11.33
CA LYS A 235 13.45 16.60 -11.86
C LYS A 235 12.20 16.79 -12.71
N GLU A 236 12.21 16.17 -13.88
CA GLU A 236 11.12 16.29 -14.84
C GLU A 236 9.85 15.60 -14.32
N PRO A 237 8.70 16.30 -14.22
CA PRO A 237 7.44 15.70 -13.84
C PRO A 237 7.00 14.67 -14.89
N LYS A 238 6.28 13.64 -14.45
CA LYS A 238 5.70 12.63 -15.32
C LYS A 238 4.24 12.40 -14.94
N PHE A 239 3.37 12.59 -15.93
CA PHE A 239 1.98 12.15 -15.78
C PHE A 239 1.85 10.79 -16.44
N ILE A 240 1.49 9.78 -15.63
CA ILE A 240 1.52 8.37 -16.00
C ILE A 240 0.10 7.86 -16.09
N HIS A 241 -0.26 7.24 -17.22
CA HIS A 241 -1.54 6.58 -17.43
C HIS A 241 -1.31 5.16 -17.92
N MET A 242 -1.66 4.18 -17.10
CA MET A 242 -1.65 2.74 -17.40
C MET A 242 -3.08 2.27 -17.64
N LYS A 243 -3.27 1.34 -18.56
CA LYS A 243 -4.58 0.77 -18.87
C LYS A 243 -4.52 -0.76 -18.88
N TYR A 244 -5.40 -1.38 -18.11
CA TYR A 244 -5.79 -2.77 -18.23
C TYR A 244 -7.21 -2.83 -18.79
N ALA A 245 -7.42 -3.54 -19.91
CA ALA A 245 -8.72 -3.62 -20.57
C ALA A 245 -9.00 -5.07 -21.02
N PRO A 246 -9.94 -5.78 -20.38
CA PRO A 246 -10.44 -7.04 -20.88
C PRO A 246 -11.37 -6.83 -22.10
N LYS A 247 -11.66 -7.89 -22.81
CA LYS A 247 -12.64 -7.85 -23.91
C LYS A 247 -14.05 -7.72 -23.32
N ASN A 248 -14.80 -6.67 -23.65
CA ASN A 248 -16.14 -6.37 -23.13
C ASN A 248 -16.18 -6.21 -21.60
N PRO A 249 -15.54 -5.19 -21.04
CA PRO A 249 -15.53 -4.97 -19.60
C PRO A 249 -16.95 -4.68 -19.07
N ALA A 250 -17.27 -5.25 -17.91
CA ALA A 250 -18.53 -4.99 -17.22
C ALA A 250 -18.61 -3.58 -16.66
N LYS A 251 -17.44 -2.97 -16.36
CA LYS A 251 -17.31 -1.66 -15.71
C LYS A 251 -15.97 -1.04 -16.05
N ARG A 252 -15.87 0.31 -15.98
CA ARG A 252 -14.63 1.08 -16.16
C ARG A 252 -14.33 1.85 -14.89
N ILE A 253 -13.13 1.71 -14.34
CA ILE A 253 -12.71 2.34 -13.10
C ILE A 253 -11.38 3.05 -13.33
N ALA A 254 -11.26 4.30 -12.86
CA ALA A 254 -9.96 4.96 -12.72
C ALA A 254 -9.51 4.90 -11.26
N ILE A 255 -8.26 4.47 -11.03
CA ILE A 255 -7.59 4.53 -9.73
C ILE A 255 -6.43 5.51 -9.83
N ILE A 256 -6.40 6.50 -8.94
CA ILE A 256 -5.43 7.60 -8.99
C ILE A 256 -4.56 7.55 -7.73
N GLY A 257 -3.24 7.67 -7.88
CA GLY A 257 -2.32 7.75 -6.75
C GLY A 257 -1.59 9.08 -6.67
N LYS A 258 -1.58 9.70 -5.48
CA LYS A 258 -0.68 10.82 -5.19
C LYS A 258 0.76 10.38 -5.44
N GLY A 259 1.50 11.15 -6.26
CA GLY A 259 2.83 10.80 -6.72
C GLY A 259 3.91 11.83 -6.35
N LEU A 260 3.87 12.40 -5.15
CA LEU A 260 4.91 13.32 -4.67
C LEU A 260 6.14 12.51 -4.26
N CYS A 261 7.12 12.40 -5.17
CA CYS A 261 8.34 11.61 -4.93
C CYS A 261 9.18 12.14 -3.77
N PHE A 262 9.06 13.43 -3.48
CA PHE A 262 9.52 14.06 -2.26
C PHE A 262 8.72 15.35 -2.01
N ASP A 263 8.32 15.57 -0.77
CA ASP A 263 7.62 16.78 -0.35
C ASP A 263 8.41 17.52 0.71
N SER A 264 9.01 18.65 0.31
CA SER A 264 9.69 19.57 1.24
C SER A 264 8.73 20.57 1.89
N GLY A 265 7.46 20.60 1.46
CA GLY A 265 6.50 21.66 1.75
C GLY A 265 6.58 22.83 0.76
N GLY A 266 7.57 22.86 -0.12
CA GLY A 266 7.79 23.99 -1.04
C GLY A 266 8.25 25.23 -0.29
N MET A 267 7.69 26.41 -0.61
CA MET A 267 8.01 27.67 0.07
C MET A 267 7.54 27.68 1.54
N ASP A 268 6.46 26.98 1.86
CA ASP A 268 6.02 26.71 3.24
C ASP A 268 6.75 25.48 3.80
N LEU A 269 8.06 25.63 3.99
CA LEU A 269 9.01 24.57 4.30
C LEU A 269 8.64 23.81 5.57
N LYS A 270 8.55 22.48 5.46
CA LYS A 270 8.32 21.59 6.60
C LYS A 270 9.42 21.67 7.65
N PRO A 271 9.09 21.54 8.95
CA PRO A 271 10.09 21.28 9.99
C PRO A 271 10.87 19.99 9.69
N ALA A 272 12.15 19.95 10.05
CA ALA A 272 13.03 18.81 9.79
C ALA A 272 12.47 17.47 10.29
N SER A 273 11.79 17.46 11.45
CA SER A 273 11.14 16.27 12.01
C SER A 273 10.00 15.71 11.16
N SER A 274 9.28 16.58 10.43
CA SER A 274 8.18 16.18 9.54
C SER A 274 8.67 15.85 8.13
N MET A 275 9.87 16.32 7.75
CA MET A 275 10.43 16.12 6.40
C MET A 275 11.12 14.77 6.23
N LEU A 276 11.59 14.14 7.31
CA LEU A 276 12.44 12.95 7.27
C LEU A 276 11.79 11.76 6.52
N THR A 277 10.48 11.60 6.64
CA THR A 277 9.73 10.51 6.03
C THR A 277 9.10 10.86 4.69
N MET A 278 9.20 12.10 4.21
CA MET A 278 8.50 12.61 3.03
C MET A 278 8.86 11.95 1.68
N ARG A 279 9.74 10.95 1.68
CA ARG A 279 9.88 9.99 0.57
C ARG A 279 8.66 9.10 0.40
N ASP A 280 7.85 8.93 1.45
CA ASP A 280 6.63 8.11 1.45
C ASP A 280 5.41 8.83 0.86
N ASP A 281 5.54 10.11 0.53
CA ASP A 281 4.45 10.95 0.00
C ASP A 281 4.01 10.56 -1.43
N MET A 282 4.63 9.53 -1.97
CA MET A 282 4.24 8.82 -3.18
C MET A 282 3.63 7.43 -2.90
N SER A 283 3.25 7.13 -1.66
CA SER A 283 2.65 5.83 -1.30
C SER A 283 1.36 5.54 -2.07
N GLY A 284 0.57 6.58 -2.41
CA GLY A 284 -0.57 6.45 -3.31
C GLY A 284 -0.16 5.94 -4.69
N ALA A 285 0.85 6.54 -5.30
CA ALA A 285 1.39 6.10 -6.60
C ALA A 285 1.95 4.68 -6.53
N ALA A 286 2.69 4.35 -5.47
CA ALA A 286 3.21 3.01 -5.25
C ALA A 286 2.08 1.97 -5.12
N CYS A 287 0.99 2.30 -4.42
CA CYS A 287 -0.20 1.47 -4.31
C CYS A 287 -0.81 1.21 -5.70
N ILE A 288 -1.01 2.24 -6.52
CA ILE A 288 -1.55 2.07 -7.87
C ILE A 288 -0.65 1.18 -8.73
N LEU A 289 0.67 1.38 -8.69
CA LEU A 289 1.62 0.52 -9.41
C LEU A 289 1.56 -0.94 -8.94
N GLY A 290 1.44 -1.17 -7.62
CA GLY A 290 1.27 -2.51 -7.05
C GLY A 290 -0.02 -3.18 -7.50
N VAL A 291 -1.16 -2.48 -7.47
CA VAL A 291 -2.44 -2.98 -7.96
C VAL A 291 -2.35 -3.32 -9.44
N MET A 292 -1.89 -2.39 -10.28
CA MET A 292 -1.77 -2.57 -11.73
C MET A 292 -0.85 -3.73 -12.10
N SER A 293 0.19 -4.02 -11.30
CA SER A 293 1.14 -5.09 -11.56
C SER A 293 0.50 -6.48 -11.59
N LYS A 294 -0.64 -6.67 -10.93
CA LYS A 294 -1.30 -7.97 -10.76
C LYS A 294 -2.60 -8.14 -11.55
N LEU A 295 -3.10 -7.11 -12.23
CA LEU A 295 -4.37 -7.20 -12.94
C LEU A 295 -4.37 -8.26 -14.04
N LYS A 296 -3.27 -8.46 -14.77
CA LYS A 296 -3.16 -9.53 -15.78
C LYS A 296 -3.26 -10.93 -15.17
N GLU A 297 -2.72 -11.12 -13.96
CA GLU A 297 -2.71 -12.41 -13.29
C GLU A 297 -4.05 -12.74 -12.62
N PHE A 298 -4.78 -11.72 -12.13
CA PHE A 298 -6.13 -11.89 -11.60
C PHE A 298 -7.22 -11.89 -12.70
N SER A 299 -6.93 -11.24 -13.83
CA SER A 299 -7.82 -11.17 -15.01
C SER A 299 -9.26 -10.74 -14.68
N PRO A 300 -9.50 -9.64 -13.93
CA PRO A 300 -10.85 -9.18 -13.63
C PRO A 300 -11.56 -8.73 -14.92
N ASN A 301 -12.89 -8.87 -14.97
CA ASN A 301 -13.70 -8.38 -16.10
C ASN A 301 -14.03 -6.88 -15.99
N ILE A 302 -13.05 -6.08 -15.61
CA ILE A 302 -13.16 -4.63 -15.40
C ILE A 302 -12.04 -3.93 -16.16
N GLU A 303 -12.35 -2.85 -16.87
CA GLU A 303 -11.35 -1.96 -17.42
C GLU A 303 -10.83 -1.06 -16.30
N VAL A 304 -9.51 -1.03 -16.11
CA VAL A 304 -8.87 -0.25 -15.03
C VAL A 304 -7.86 0.71 -15.61
N HIS A 305 -8.02 1.99 -15.27
CA HIS A 305 -7.08 3.07 -15.58
C HIS A 305 -6.30 3.42 -14.32
N GLY A 306 -4.99 3.15 -14.31
CA GLY A 306 -4.09 3.58 -13.25
C GLY A 306 -3.43 4.91 -13.59
N ILE A 307 -3.63 5.95 -12.79
CA ILE A 307 -3.19 7.32 -13.07
C ILE A 307 -2.31 7.83 -11.96
N ILE A 308 -1.18 8.47 -12.31
CA ILE A 308 -0.23 9.05 -11.34
C ILE A 308 0.27 10.39 -11.87
N ALA A 309 0.11 11.45 -11.08
CA ALA A 309 0.74 12.74 -11.30
C ALA A 309 2.05 12.79 -10.48
N ALA A 310 3.16 12.35 -11.09
CA ALA A 310 4.44 12.20 -10.40
C ALA A 310 5.30 13.46 -10.52
N CYS A 311 5.65 14.07 -9.38
CA CYS A 311 6.57 15.21 -9.29
C CYS A 311 7.22 15.30 -7.90
N GLU A 312 8.03 16.32 -7.67
CA GLU A 312 8.55 16.71 -6.37
C GLU A 312 8.06 18.11 -6.01
N ASN A 313 7.74 18.35 -4.74
CA ASN A 313 7.47 19.67 -4.20
C ASN A 313 8.73 20.19 -3.51
N MET A 314 9.46 21.06 -4.20
CA MET A 314 10.77 21.53 -3.78
C MET A 314 10.86 23.05 -3.75
N ILE A 315 11.74 23.58 -2.90
CA ILE A 315 12.19 24.95 -2.98
C ILE A 315 13.13 25.08 -4.19
N GLY A 316 12.89 26.08 -5.00
CA GLY A 316 13.72 26.35 -6.19
C GLY A 316 13.42 27.71 -6.78
N PRO A 317 14.24 28.19 -7.73
CA PRO A 317 14.10 29.55 -8.29
C PRO A 317 12.76 29.76 -8.99
N ASN A 318 12.12 28.70 -9.46
CA ASN A 318 10.84 28.74 -10.18
C ASN A 318 9.65 28.19 -9.34
N ALA A 319 9.87 27.88 -8.05
CA ALA A 319 8.83 27.35 -7.18
C ALA A 319 7.61 28.27 -7.13
N TYR A 320 6.42 27.68 -7.11
CA TYR A 320 5.19 28.42 -6.86
C TYR A 320 5.15 28.91 -5.40
N LYS A 321 4.36 29.93 -5.13
CA LYS A 321 4.40 30.69 -3.89
C LYS A 321 3.01 30.91 -3.32
N PRO A 322 2.85 31.06 -2.01
CA PRO A 322 1.63 31.63 -1.45
C PRO A 322 1.23 32.95 -2.15
N GLY A 323 -0.04 33.07 -2.48
CA GLY A 323 -0.59 34.17 -3.29
C GLY A 323 -0.59 33.94 -4.79
N ASP A 324 0.07 32.91 -5.32
CA ASP A 324 -0.05 32.54 -6.75
C ASP A 324 -1.45 32.02 -7.03
N ILE A 325 -1.97 32.31 -8.24
CA ILE A 325 -3.23 31.76 -8.74
C ILE A 325 -2.92 30.75 -9.83
N LEU A 326 -3.33 29.51 -9.62
CA LEU A 326 -3.17 28.42 -10.57
C LEU A 326 -4.48 28.18 -11.34
N ARG A 327 -4.37 27.65 -12.55
CA ARG A 327 -5.52 27.20 -13.31
C ARG A 327 -5.44 25.69 -13.50
N ALA A 328 -6.42 24.98 -12.96
CA ALA A 328 -6.56 23.54 -13.16
C ALA A 328 -7.12 23.19 -14.54
N LYS A 329 -7.00 21.93 -14.93
CA LYS A 329 -7.41 21.39 -16.24
C LYS A 329 -8.88 21.67 -16.58
N ASN A 330 -9.79 21.69 -15.60
CA ASN A 330 -11.20 22.05 -15.83
C ASN A 330 -11.47 23.56 -15.92
N GLY A 331 -10.41 24.39 -15.88
CA GLY A 331 -10.49 25.84 -15.96
C GLY A 331 -10.68 26.56 -14.63
N LYS A 332 -11.01 25.86 -13.55
CA LYS A 332 -11.12 26.47 -12.21
C LYS A 332 -9.79 27.04 -11.76
N THR A 333 -9.86 28.14 -11.03
CA THR A 333 -8.71 28.85 -10.50
C THR A 333 -8.52 28.53 -9.01
N ILE A 334 -7.26 28.36 -8.60
CA ILE A 334 -6.86 27.98 -7.25
C ILE A 334 -5.88 29.02 -6.72
N GLU A 335 -6.26 29.75 -5.68
CA GLU A 335 -5.34 30.57 -4.90
C GLU A 335 -4.49 29.67 -3.99
N ILE A 336 -3.19 29.82 -4.06
CA ILE A 336 -2.26 29.10 -3.20
C ILE A 336 -2.13 29.83 -1.87
N ASP A 337 -2.71 29.26 -0.83
CA ASP A 337 -2.61 29.73 0.53
C ASP A 337 -1.44 29.04 1.28
N ASN A 338 -1.16 27.77 0.90
CA ASN A 338 -0.12 26.95 1.50
C ASN A 338 0.50 26.00 0.47
N THR A 339 1.79 26.13 0.21
CA THR A 339 2.50 25.23 -0.73
C THR A 339 2.74 23.82 -0.19
N ASP A 340 2.53 23.57 1.12
CA ASP A 340 2.54 22.23 1.77
C ASP A 340 1.17 21.52 1.67
N ALA A 341 0.23 22.09 0.92
CA ALA A 341 -1.02 21.46 0.53
C ALA A 341 -1.03 21.14 -0.99
N GLU A 342 0.08 20.65 -1.50
CA GLU A 342 0.43 20.39 -2.90
C GLU A 342 -0.24 19.12 -3.45
N GLY A 343 -0.44 18.11 -2.59
CA GLY A 343 -0.99 16.81 -3.01
C GLY A 343 -2.36 16.94 -3.64
N ARG A 344 -3.25 17.74 -3.03
CA ARG A 344 -4.58 18.01 -3.59
C ARG A 344 -4.52 18.83 -4.89
N VAL A 345 -3.50 19.68 -5.03
CA VAL A 345 -3.28 20.49 -6.24
C VAL A 345 -2.88 19.59 -7.41
N THR A 346 -1.98 18.63 -7.20
CA THR A 346 -1.61 17.67 -8.25
C THR A 346 -2.77 16.71 -8.58
N LEU A 347 -3.55 16.29 -7.57
CA LEU A 347 -4.73 15.44 -7.75
C LEU A 347 -5.85 16.15 -8.50
N ALA A 348 -5.99 17.47 -8.40
CA ALA A 348 -7.00 18.24 -9.13
C ALA A 348 -6.95 17.95 -10.64
N ASP A 349 -5.79 18.06 -11.25
CA ASP A 349 -5.63 17.79 -12.69
C ASP A 349 -5.77 16.30 -13.03
N ALA A 350 -5.33 15.41 -12.13
CA ALA A 350 -5.46 13.97 -12.32
C ALA A 350 -6.94 13.52 -12.26
N LEU A 351 -7.74 14.09 -11.37
CA LEU A 351 -9.18 13.85 -11.27
C LEU A 351 -9.91 14.36 -12.52
N CYS A 352 -9.61 15.58 -12.96
CA CYS A 352 -10.16 16.11 -14.23
C CYS A 352 -9.85 15.19 -15.41
N TYR A 353 -8.59 14.74 -15.53
CA TYR A 353 -8.18 13.83 -16.59
C TYR A 353 -8.92 12.48 -16.51
N ALA A 354 -9.07 11.91 -15.32
CA ALA A 354 -9.78 10.66 -15.15
C ALA A 354 -11.27 10.75 -15.54
N CYS A 355 -11.94 11.85 -15.23
CA CYS A 355 -13.33 12.09 -15.62
C CYS A 355 -13.53 12.17 -17.15
N GLU A 356 -12.50 12.55 -17.91
CA GLU A 356 -12.54 12.57 -19.39
C GLU A 356 -12.43 11.17 -20.02
N LEU A 357 -12.04 10.13 -19.25
CA LEU A 357 -11.86 8.77 -19.77
C LEU A 357 -13.16 7.96 -19.88
N ASN A 358 -14.33 8.59 -19.63
CA ASN A 358 -15.63 7.92 -19.66
C ASN A 358 -15.68 6.67 -18.74
N VAL A 359 -15.23 6.85 -17.50
CA VAL A 359 -15.25 5.84 -16.45
C VAL A 359 -16.51 5.94 -15.58
N ASP A 360 -16.93 4.82 -14.99
CA ASP A 360 -18.08 4.75 -14.09
C ASP A 360 -17.73 5.25 -12.70
N GLU A 361 -16.47 5.02 -12.29
CA GLU A 361 -15.98 5.34 -10.96
C GLU A 361 -14.54 5.83 -10.99
N VAL A 362 -14.25 6.75 -10.08
CA VAL A 362 -12.89 7.23 -9.79
C VAL A 362 -12.60 7.01 -8.31
N ILE A 363 -11.48 6.37 -8.00
CA ILE A 363 -11.01 6.19 -6.63
C ILE A 363 -9.60 6.76 -6.55
N ASP A 364 -9.36 7.76 -5.72
CA ASP A 364 -8.01 8.25 -5.49
C ASP A 364 -7.51 7.90 -4.10
N ILE A 365 -6.20 7.69 -3.99
CA ILE A 365 -5.51 7.33 -2.75
C ILE A 365 -4.29 8.22 -2.55
N ALA A 366 -4.19 8.83 -1.37
CA ALA A 366 -3.14 9.78 -1.08
C ALA A 366 -2.78 9.84 0.41
N THR A 367 -1.52 10.08 0.70
CA THR A 367 -1.03 10.62 1.98
C THR A 367 -1.36 12.10 2.00
N LEU A 368 -2.65 12.43 2.22
CA LEU A 368 -3.12 13.77 1.87
C LEU A 368 -3.06 14.75 3.04
N THR A 369 -3.52 14.34 4.22
CA THR A 369 -3.66 15.31 5.32
C THR A 369 -3.09 14.82 6.63
N GLY A 370 -2.23 15.64 7.25
CA GLY A 370 -1.87 15.45 8.65
C GLY A 370 -3.06 15.51 9.60
N ALA A 371 -4.13 16.21 9.22
CA ALA A 371 -5.39 16.27 9.97
C ALA A 371 -6.07 14.90 10.07
N CYS A 372 -6.03 14.09 9.02
CA CYS A 372 -6.53 12.71 9.03
C CYS A 372 -5.74 11.84 10.02
N MET A 373 -4.40 11.96 9.99
CA MET A 373 -3.54 11.25 10.91
C MET A 373 -3.79 11.68 12.37
N VAL A 374 -4.03 12.97 12.63
CA VAL A 374 -4.38 13.46 13.98
C VAL A 374 -5.72 12.90 14.44
N ALA A 375 -6.70 12.78 13.54
CA ALA A 375 -8.03 12.29 13.88
C ALA A 375 -8.10 10.78 14.09
N LEU A 376 -7.43 9.99 13.23
CA LEU A 376 -7.59 8.53 13.16
C LEU A 376 -6.34 7.74 13.59
N GLY A 377 -5.20 8.41 13.78
CA GLY A 377 -3.92 7.79 14.10
C GLY A 377 -3.42 6.88 12.98
N THR A 378 -2.75 5.79 13.37
CA THR A 378 -2.17 4.80 12.45
C THR A 378 -3.02 3.54 12.28
N HIS A 379 -4.26 3.54 12.79
CA HIS A 379 -5.11 2.35 12.84
C HIS A 379 -6.26 2.35 11.82
N ALA A 380 -6.59 3.49 11.26
CA ALA A 380 -7.60 3.65 10.23
C ALA A 380 -7.22 4.77 9.26
N SER A 381 -7.64 4.65 8.02
CA SER A 381 -7.55 5.67 6.98
C SER A 381 -8.86 6.44 6.88
N GLY A 382 -8.82 7.67 6.41
CA GLY A 382 -10.02 8.42 6.07
C GLY A 382 -10.60 7.98 4.73
N ILE A 383 -11.92 8.03 4.59
CA ILE A 383 -12.58 7.87 3.30
C ILE A 383 -13.66 8.96 3.14
N MET A 384 -13.76 9.50 1.95
CA MET A 384 -14.75 10.53 1.57
C MET A 384 -15.22 10.27 0.15
N GLY A 385 -16.35 10.81 -0.26
CA GLY A 385 -16.80 10.68 -1.64
C GLY A 385 -18.16 11.32 -1.92
N ASN A 386 -18.51 11.41 -3.19
CA ASN A 386 -19.79 11.94 -3.65
C ASN A 386 -20.88 10.85 -3.79
N ASN A 387 -20.53 9.57 -3.60
CA ASN A 387 -21.47 8.46 -3.74
C ASN A 387 -21.39 7.52 -2.54
N LYS A 388 -22.49 7.43 -1.80
CA LYS A 388 -22.57 6.65 -0.55
C LYS A 388 -22.38 5.15 -0.76
N ASP A 389 -22.87 4.60 -1.85
CA ASP A 389 -22.76 3.17 -2.15
C ASP A 389 -21.31 2.78 -2.43
N LEU A 390 -20.58 3.60 -3.19
CA LEU A 390 -19.15 3.39 -3.46
C LEU A 390 -18.35 3.47 -2.15
N VAL A 391 -18.59 4.50 -1.32
CA VAL A 391 -17.92 4.67 -0.03
C VAL A 391 -18.18 3.47 0.87
N ASN A 392 -19.45 3.07 1.05
CA ASN A 392 -19.82 1.92 1.88
C ASN A 392 -19.20 0.61 1.37
N ARG A 393 -19.19 0.40 0.04
CA ARG A 393 -18.56 -0.79 -0.55
C ARG A 393 -17.06 -0.85 -0.27
N LEU A 394 -16.35 0.26 -0.41
CA LEU A 394 -14.92 0.34 -0.11
C LEU A 394 -14.63 0.10 1.38
N ILE A 395 -15.44 0.64 2.29
CA ILE A 395 -15.34 0.36 3.74
C ILE A 395 -15.49 -1.14 4.02
N GLN A 396 -16.50 -1.79 3.43
CA GLN A 396 -16.74 -3.23 3.62
C GLN A 396 -15.60 -4.09 3.08
N VAL A 397 -15.14 -3.81 1.85
CA VAL A 397 -14.01 -4.51 1.24
C VAL A 397 -12.73 -4.28 2.04
N GLY A 398 -12.49 -3.06 2.49
CA GLY A 398 -11.35 -2.71 3.33
C GLY A 398 -11.36 -3.48 4.66
N ALA A 399 -12.49 -3.55 5.33
CA ALA A 399 -12.62 -4.31 6.58
C ALA A 399 -12.31 -5.80 6.38
N LYS A 400 -12.83 -6.43 5.32
CA LYS A 400 -12.51 -7.82 4.94
C LYS A 400 -11.02 -8.01 4.60
N SER A 401 -10.39 -6.97 4.03
CA SER A 401 -8.98 -6.96 3.64
C SER A 401 -8.02 -6.65 4.81
N GLY A 402 -8.56 -6.30 6.00
CA GLY A 402 -7.78 -5.88 7.17
C GLY A 402 -7.28 -4.44 7.11
N GLU A 403 -7.78 -3.65 6.19
CA GLU A 403 -7.53 -2.22 6.04
C GLU A 403 -8.79 -1.46 6.47
N ARG A 404 -8.70 -0.68 7.55
CA ARG A 404 -9.84 0.02 8.13
C ARG A 404 -9.99 1.40 7.53
N TYR A 405 -11.20 1.74 7.10
CA TYR A 405 -11.57 3.07 6.66
C TYR A 405 -12.66 3.65 7.54
N TRP A 406 -12.54 4.94 7.85
CA TRP A 406 -13.55 5.70 8.58
C TRP A 406 -14.04 6.85 7.71
N GLU A 407 -15.37 6.91 7.50
CA GLU A 407 -15.95 7.97 6.68
C GLU A 407 -15.86 9.32 7.40
N MET A 408 -15.23 10.29 6.73
CA MET A 408 -15.10 11.64 7.20
C MET A 408 -16.26 12.50 6.66
N PRO A 409 -16.77 13.46 7.46
CA PRO A 409 -17.93 14.27 7.04
C PRO A 409 -17.58 15.20 5.88
N MET A 410 -18.50 15.32 4.91
CA MET A 410 -18.39 16.19 3.74
C MET A 410 -19.47 17.28 3.78
N TYR A 411 -19.68 17.92 4.95
CA TYR A 411 -20.67 19.00 5.06
C TYR A 411 -20.21 20.24 4.28
N PRO A 412 -21.09 20.90 3.51
CA PRO A 412 -20.74 22.06 2.67
C PRO A 412 -20.07 23.20 3.44
N GLU A 413 -20.36 23.34 4.72
CA GLU A 413 -19.80 24.39 5.58
C GLU A 413 -18.27 24.31 5.72
N TYR A 414 -17.67 23.12 5.58
CA TYR A 414 -16.21 23.00 5.58
C TYR A 414 -15.55 23.68 4.37
N PHE A 415 -16.32 23.91 3.28
CA PHE A 415 -15.82 24.64 2.12
C PHE A 415 -15.68 26.16 2.38
N ASP A 416 -16.33 26.71 3.40
CA ASP A 416 -16.23 28.13 3.73
C ASP A 416 -14.77 28.55 3.99
N SER A 417 -13.96 27.65 4.53
CA SER A 417 -12.54 27.89 4.76
C SER A 417 -11.68 27.93 3.48
N LEU A 418 -12.23 27.43 2.38
CA LEU A 418 -11.58 27.41 1.06
C LEU A 418 -12.01 28.56 0.15
N LYS A 419 -12.93 29.42 0.57
CA LYS A 419 -13.36 30.56 -0.21
C LYS A 419 -12.21 31.54 -0.46
N SER A 420 -12.10 32.05 -1.67
CA SER A 420 -11.16 33.06 -2.09
C SER A 420 -11.87 34.31 -2.60
N GLU A 421 -11.28 35.48 -2.41
CA GLU A 421 -11.79 36.74 -2.97
C GLU A 421 -11.28 36.98 -4.40
N ILE A 422 -10.24 36.23 -4.85
CA ILE A 422 -9.52 36.48 -6.11
C ILE A 422 -9.42 35.26 -7.03
N ALA A 423 -9.90 34.10 -6.57
CA ALA A 423 -9.95 32.85 -7.34
C ALA A 423 -11.24 32.07 -7.00
N ASP A 424 -11.51 30.97 -7.69
CA ASP A 424 -12.66 30.14 -7.39
C ASP A 424 -12.56 29.49 -5.99
N MET A 425 -11.34 29.18 -5.54
CA MET A 425 -11.08 28.60 -4.23
C MET A 425 -9.61 28.71 -3.83
N LYS A 426 -9.31 28.51 -2.52
CA LYS A 426 -7.98 28.29 -1.98
C LYS A 426 -7.61 26.81 -1.99
N ASN A 427 -6.30 26.51 -2.05
CA ASN A 427 -5.84 25.13 -1.94
C ASN A 427 -5.82 24.60 -0.51
N SER A 428 -5.77 25.48 0.50
CA SER A 428 -5.86 25.09 1.91
C SER A 428 -6.88 25.98 2.64
N GLY A 429 -7.29 25.51 3.80
CA GLY A 429 -8.29 26.18 4.62
C GLY A 429 -7.79 26.35 6.07
N ALA A 430 -8.73 26.60 6.97
CA ALA A 430 -8.43 26.71 8.39
C ALA A 430 -7.85 25.39 8.95
N ARG A 431 -7.13 25.49 10.07
CA ARG A 431 -6.54 24.35 10.78
C ARG A 431 -7.56 23.25 11.11
N TRP A 432 -8.82 23.64 11.44
CA TRP A 432 -9.85 22.72 11.87
C TRP A 432 -10.62 22.15 10.67
N GLY A 433 -10.98 20.87 10.73
CA GLY A 433 -11.71 20.21 9.64
C GLY A 433 -10.87 19.99 8.37
N GLY A 434 -9.53 20.03 8.46
CA GLY A 434 -8.64 20.02 7.31
C GLY A 434 -8.81 18.82 6.38
N THR A 435 -9.17 17.64 6.91
CA THR A 435 -9.44 16.44 6.09
C THR A 435 -10.70 16.61 5.27
N SER A 436 -11.81 17.07 5.88
CA SER A 436 -13.08 17.34 5.20
C SER A 436 -12.95 18.45 4.15
N ALA A 437 -12.24 19.52 4.49
CA ALA A 437 -11.95 20.61 3.54
C ALA A 437 -11.13 20.10 2.34
N ALA A 438 -10.13 19.22 2.56
CA ALA A 438 -9.37 18.60 1.48
C ALA A 438 -10.25 17.73 0.56
N GLY A 439 -11.15 16.93 1.13
CA GLY A 439 -12.12 16.16 0.37
C GLY A 439 -13.04 17.03 -0.49
N LEU A 440 -13.57 18.11 0.08
CA LEU A 440 -14.41 19.07 -0.64
C LEU A 440 -13.63 19.81 -1.74
N PHE A 441 -12.35 20.13 -1.51
CA PHE A 441 -11.48 20.66 -2.55
C PHE A 441 -11.40 19.69 -3.72
N LEU A 442 -11.07 18.41 -3.48
CA LEU A 442 -10.94 17.38 -4.53
C LEU A 442 -12.25 17.17 -5.29
N GLN A 443 -13.40 17.16 -4.61
CA GLN A 443 -14.70 16.98 -5.23
C GLN A 443 -14.97 18.02 -6.33
N ASN A 444 -14.42 19.23 -6.24
CA ASN A 444 -14.57 20.28 -7.25
C ASN A 444 -13.92 19.94 -8.61
N PHE A 445 -13.10 18.90 -8.68
CA PHE A 445 -12.41 18.45 -9.87
C PHE A 445 -12.96 17.12 -10.42
N VAL A 446 -14.05 16.64 -9.83
CA VAL A 446 -14.82 15.46 -10.28
C VAL A 446 -16.11 15.95 -10.92
N THR A 447 -16.49 15.37 -12.07
CA THR A 447 -17.76 15.69 -12.72
C THR A 447 -18.93 14.99 -12.05
N ASP A 448 -20.12 15.60 -12.05
CA ASP A 448 -21.30 15.13 -11.31
C ASP A 448 -21.78 13.72 -11.70
N ASN A 449 -21.50 13.30 -12.92
CA ASN A 449 -21.90 11.99 -13.45
C ASN A 449 -20.93 10.85 -13.08
N VAL A 450 -19.81 11.14 -12.41
CA VAL A 450 -18.80 10.15 -12.02
C VAL A 450 -18.90 9.90 -10.51
N LYS A 451 -19.04 8.62 -10.12
CA LYS A 451 -18.94 8.23 -8.72
C LYS A 451 -17.49 8.33 -8.26
N TRP A 452 -17.25 8.98 -7.15
CA TRP A 452 -15.91 9.24 -6.65
C TRP A 452 -15.76 8.89 -5.18
N ALA A 453 -14.58 8.34 -4.82
CA ALA A 453 -14.13 8.18 -3.45
C ALA A 453 -12.65 8.53 -3.32
N HIS A 454 -12.31 9.20 -2.23
CA HIS A 454 -10.94 9.53 -1.81
C HIS A 454 -10.56 8.71 -0.58
N LEU A 455 -9.37 8.09 -0.62
CA LEU A 455 -8.76 7.35 0.48
C LEU A 455 -7.58 8.15 1.03
N ASP A 456 -7.76 8.79 2.21
CA ASP A 456 -6.67 9.51 2.91
C ASP A 456 -5.91 8.53 3.81
N VAL A 457 -4.74 8.12 3.35
CA VAL A 457 -3.89 7.11 3.99
C VAL A 457 -2.69 7.72 4.73
N ALA A 458 -2.69 9.02 5.01
CA ALA A 458 -1.57 9.73 5.64
C ALA A 458 -1.11 9.07 6.95
N GLY A 459 -2.05 8.55 7.77
CA GLY A 459 -1.71 7.90 9.03
C GLY A 459 -1.31 6.43 8.91
N THR A 460 -1.67 5.75 7.82
CA THR A 460 -1.55 4.30 7.69
C THR A 460 -0.53 3.84 6.65
N ALA A 461 -0.05 4.73 5.79
CA ALA A 461 0.87 4.40 4.70
C ALA A 461 2.27 4.05 5.19
N PHE A 462 2.75 4.71 6.26
CA PHE A 462 4.10 4.55 6.79
C PHE A 462 4.08 4.47 8.32
N LEU A 463 4.82 3.53 8.88
CA LEU A 463 4.87 3.28 10.34
C LEU A 463 6.27 3.56 10.89
N ASP A 464 6.35 4.36 11.94
CA ASP A 464 7.61 4.60 12.67
C ASP A 464 8.06 3.37 13.47
N LYS A 465 7.11 2.55 13.90
CA LYS A 465 7.35 1.35 14.71
C LYS A 465 6.55 0.16 14.16
N PRO A 466 7.01 -1.08 14.40
CA PRO A 466 6.25 -2.27 14.02
C PRO A 466 4.82 -2.25 14.60
N GLN A 467 3.84 -2.60 13.77
CA GLN A 467 2.42 -2.69 14.16
C GLN A 467 1.75 -3.85 13.42
N LYS A 468 1.02 -4.72 14.16
CA LYS A 468 0.39 -5.93 13.62
C LYS A 468 1.38 -6.79 12.82
N GLU A 469 1.01 -7.14 11.58
CA GLU A 469 1.85 -7.90 10.65
C GLU A 469 3.03 -7.10 10.06
N PHE A 470 3.03 -5.78 10.15
CA PHE A 470 4.04 -4.93 9.51
C PHE A 470 5.26 -4.64 10.40
N ILE A 471 6.42 -4.47 9.78
CA ILE A 471 7.59 -3.82 10.35
C ILE A 471 7.50 -2.31 10.16
N ALA A 472 8.38 -1.52 10.79
CA ALA A 472 8.50 -0.09 10.50
C ALA A 472 8.77 0.15 9.00
N GLY A 473 8.27 1.26 8.48
CA GLY A 473 8.33 1.65 7.07
C GLY A 473 6.98 1.54 6.37
N ALA A 474 6.99 1.50 5.04
CA ALA A 474 5.80 1.45 4.21
C ALA A 474 4.97 0.18 4.47
N THR A 475 3.64 0.34 4.53
CA THR A 475 2.69 -0.75 4.81
C THR A 475 2.11 -1.38 3.55
N GLY A 476 2.05 -0.65 2.45
CA GLY A 476 1.32 -1.04 1.24
C GLY A 476 -0.19 -0.92 1.38
N VAL A 477 -0.67 -0.05 2.29
CA VAL A 477 -2.10 0.22 2.49
C VAL A 477 -2.79 0.60 1.17
N GLY A 478 -4.03 0.16 1.01
CA GLY A 478 -4.85 0.36 -0.18
C GLY A 478 -4.71 -0.75 -1.21
N VAL A 479 -3.58 -1.45 -1.29
CA VAL A 479 -3.36 -2.53 -2.28
C VAL A 479 -4.39 -3.65 -2.11
N ARG A 480 -4.59 -4.15 -0.90
CA ARG A 480 -5.57 -5.22 -0.63
C ARG A 480 -6.99 -4.77 -0.95
N THR A 481 -7.35 -3.57 -0.48
CA THR A 481 -8.69 -3.02 -0.70
C THR A 481 -8.97 -2.84 -2.19
N LEU A 482 -8.08 -2.18 -2.92
CA LEU A 482 -8.29 -1.90 -4.34
C LEU A 482 -8.26 -3.17 -5.19
N LEU A 483 -7.33 -4.12 -4.93
CA LEU A 483 -7.33 -5.40 -5.63
C LEU A 483 -8.61 -6.19 -5.38
N ASN A 484 -9.02 -6.35 -4.11
CA ASN A 484 -10.24 -7.08 -3.80
C ASN A 484 -11.48 -6.37 -4.35
N TYR A 485 -11.53 -5.03 -4.28
CA TYR A 485 -12.61 -4.25 -4.87
C TYR A 485 -12.74 -4.49 -6.38
N ILE A 486 -11.63 -4.48 -7.12
CA ILE A 486 -11.60 -4.68 -8.56
C ILE A 486 -11.93 -6.14 -8.94
N ILE A 487 -11.50 -7.12 -8.13
CA ILE A 487 -11.72 -8.55 -8.41
C ILE A 487 -13.17 -8.96 -8.10
N GLU A 488 -13.80 -8.33 -7.10
CA GLU A 488 -15.16 -8.64 -6.64
C GLU A 488 -16.25 -7.77 -7.30
N ALA A 489 -15.88 -6.74 -8.08
CA ALA A 489 -16.80 -5.83 -8.76
C ALA A 489 -17.24 -6.39 -10.14
#